data_9918ce925486e3445298f87534867faa
#
_entry.id   9918ce925486e3445298f87534867faa
#
_cell.length_a   1.000
_cell.length_b   1.000
_cell.length_c   1.000
_cell.angle_alpha   90.00
_cell.angle_beta   90.00
_cell.angle_gamma   90.00
#
_symmetry.space_group_name_H-M   'P 1'
#
loop_
_entity.id
_entity.type
_entity.pdbx_description
1 polymer ?
#
loop_
_entity_poly.entity_id
_entity_poly.type
_entity_poly.pdbx_seq_one_letter_code
_entity_poly.pdbx_strand_id
1 'polypeptide(L)'
;MNYSQTLEYIHSLGKFSLPAGLDRIKAVLNVLGNPQNCFKSIHIAGTNGKGSVTVMTASALTAAGYKTGMFVSPFIINFRERIQINGEFISENDLCRISEKVIEAKIKLCEFEFITAVAFLYFAEQNVDVAVVETGLGGRLDATNALENVLVSAITKIGLDHTAVLGDTIEQIATEKCGIIKNGKTVCAPNQDKKALGVIKRYAPDVIIPNMSDVINIYCDASDNTFIYKDIQYETGLSGAFQIENAVTALEILFNCGLTICDAAIKEGLKNAFIPARAEMICKSPIVVLDGAHNPDGAAVLSDIMRRQSDITAIIGVMQDKDYKTVLKQTLPLCKRVICVKAANMPRALEAELLSMEAQKYCDNVEVARSYSHALSLVTKDETLFVFGSLYLASGIRELLKNTYK
;
A
#
# COMPACT_ATOMS: atom_id res chain seq x y z
N MET A 1 19.92 -21.41 3.54
CA MET A 1 19.12 -21.40 2.27
C MET A 1 19.59 -20.27 1.39
N ASN A 2 19.51 -20.41 0.04
CA ASN A 2 19.65 -19.25 -0.85
C ASN A 2 18.32 -18.48 -0.95
N TYR A 3 18.33 -17.32 -1.63
CA TYR A 3 17.17 -16.44 -1.72
C TYR A 3 15.94 -17.12 -2.34
N SER A 4 16.10 -17.87 -3.44
CA SER A 4 14.99 -18.58 -4.07
C SER A 4 14.39 -19.65 -3.15
N GLN A 5 15.20 -20.44 -2.50
CA GLN A 5 14.76 -21.44 -1.53
C GLN A 5 14.06 -20.80 -0.33
N THR A 6 14.53 -19.64 0.12
CA THR A 6 13.89 -18.90 1.21
C THR A 6 12.50 -18.42 0.81
N LEU A 7 12.34 -17.87 -0.40
CA LEU A 7 11.02 -17.47 -0.91
C LEU A 7 10.08 -18.66 -1.10
N GLU A 8 10.56 -19.76 -1.66
CA GLU A 8 9.79 -21.01 -1.79
C GLU A 8 9.29 -21.51 -0.43
N TYR A 9 10.16 -21.51 0.57
CA TYR A 9 9.78 -21.87 1.93
C TYR A 9 8.69 -20.94 2.49
N ILE A 10 8.89 -19.61 2.41
CA ILE A 10 7.92 -18.63 2.90
C ILE A 10 6.55 -18.83 2.23
N HIS A 11 6.51 -18.99 0.91
CA HIS A 11 5.28 -19.19 0.17
C HIS A 11 4.61 -20.55 0.46
N SER A 12 5.40 -21.59 0.80
CA SER A 12 4.88 -22.89 1.19
C SER A 12 4.08 -22.88 2.50
N LEU A 13 4.32 -21.88 3.37
CA LEU A 13 3.59 -21.72 4.64
C LEU A 13 2.11 -21.36 4.44
N GLY A 14 1.74 -20.80 3.27
CA GLY A 14 0.38 -20.39 2.93
C GLY A 14 -0.12 -19.19 3.73
N LYS A 15 -0.90 -18.34 3.07
CA LYS A 15 -1.36 -17.06 3.67
C LYS A 15 -2.39 -17.25 4.79
N PHE A 16 -3.29 -18.21 4.63
CA PHE A 16 -4.42 -18.50 5.54
C PHE A 16 -4.44 -19.97 5.95
N SER A 17 -3.27 -20.58 6.08
CA SER A 17 -3.14 -22.01 6.41
C SER A 17 -3.47 -22.33 7.87
N LEU A 18 -3.55 -21.33 8.73
CA LEU A 18 -3.78 -21.47 10.17
C LEU A 18 -4.88 -20.49 10.64
N PRO A 19 -5.63 -20.83 11.71
CA PRO A 19 -6.61 -19.90 12.31
C PRO A 19 -5.97 -18.57 12.73
N ALA A 20 -6.71 -17.46 12.62
CA ALA A 20 -6.24 -16.16 13.09
C ALA A 20 -6.01 -16.17 14.62
N GLY A 21 -4.94 -15.52 15.08
CA GLY A 21 -4.61 -15.43 16.51
C GLY A 21 -3.20 -14.90 16.73
N LEU A 22 -2.92 -14.41 17.94
CA LEU A 22 -1.62 -13.82 18.30
C LEU A 22 -0.68 -14.80 19.03
N ASP A 23 -1.15 -15.97 19.42
CA ASP A 23 -0.37 -16.87 20.28
C ASP A 23 0.90 -17.37 19.61
N ARG A 24 0.82 -17.71 18.31
CA ARG A 24 1.96 -18.23 17.54
C ARG A 24 3.02 -17.16 17.30
N ILE A 25 2.58 -15.97 16.86
CA ILE A 25 3.54 -14.87 16.64
C ILE A 25 4.19 -14.45 17.97
N LYS A 26 3.43 -14.36 19.06
CA LYS A 26 3.99 -14.08 20.41
C LYS A 26 4.95 -15.17 20.86
N ALA A 27 4.63 -16.44 20.62
CA ALA A 27 5.51 -17.55 20.98
C ALA A 27 6.86 -17.49 20.23
N VAL A 28 6.84 -17.27 18.90
CA VAL A 28 8.09 -17.17 18.14
C VAL A 28 8.89 -15.92 18.53
N LEU A 29 8.23 -14.78 18.73
CA LEU A 29 8.91 -13.56 19.19
C LEU A 29 9.55 -13.74 20.56
N ASN A 30 8.90 -14.46 21.48
CA ASN A 30 9.47 -14.78 22.78
C ASN A 30 10.73 -15.64 22.67
N VAL A 31 10.73 -16.67 21.81
CA VAL A 31 11.93 -17.50 21.55
C VAL A 31 13.06 -16.66 20.95
N LEU A 32 12.73 -15.67 20.12
CA LEU A 32 13.68 -14.74 19.50
C LEU A 32 14.11 -13.58 20.44
N GLY A 33 13.71 -13.59 21.71
CA GLY A 33 14.10 -12.58 22.69
C GLY A 33 13.24 -11.31 22.66
N ASN A 34 12.02 -11.39 22.14
CA ASN A 34 11.05 -10.27 22.01
C ASN A 34 11.62 -9.06 21.24
N PRO A 35 12.10 -9.25 20.00
CA PRO A 35 12.74 -8.18 19.21
C PRO A 35 11.83 -6.97 18.97
N GLN A 36 10.50 -7.14 18.98
CA GLN A 36 9.51 -6.05 18.84
C GLN A 36 9.58 -5.01 19.97
N ASN A 37 10.25 -5.31 21.09
CA ASN A 37 10.42 -4.40 22.22
C ASN A 37 11.70 -3.55 22.12
N CYS A 38 12.57 -3.82 21.13
CA CYS A 38 13.85 -3.12 20.96
C CYS A 38 13.71 -1.78 20.23
N PHE A 39 12.55 -1.45 19.67
CA PHE A 39 12.30 -0.21 18.91
C PHE A 39 10.93 0.37 19.24
N LYS A 40 10.77 1.67 19.00
CA LYS A 40 9.47 2.35 19.04
C LYS A 40 8.69 2.04 17.76
N SER A 41 7.36 2.11 17.78
CA SER A 41 6.58 1.84 16.59
C SER A 41 5.42 2.80 16.38
N ILE A 42 5.04 2.97 15.12
CA ILE A 42 3.80 3.59 14.65
C ILE A 42 3.04 2.49 13.92
N HIS A 43 1.82 2.19 14.38
CA HIS A 43 1.04 1.05 13.90
C HIS A 43 -0.17 1.54 13.11
N ILE A 44 -0.33 1.08 11.87
CA ILE A 44 -1.30 1.62 10.92
C ILE A 44 -2.26 0.53 10.45
N ALA A 45 -3.56 0.71 10.71
CA ALA A 45 -4.64 -0.13 10.19
C ALA A 45 -5.65 0.70 9.37
N GLY A 46 -6.45 0.04 8.58
CA GLY A 46 -7.49 0.66 7.75
C GLY A 46 -7.87 -0.22 6.57
N THR A 47 -8.81 0.21 5.76
CA THR A 47 -9.13 -0.46 4.49
C THR A 47 -8.28 0.15 3.38
N ASN A 48 -8.40 1.44 3.14
CA ASN A 48 -7.68 2.18 2.10
C ASN A 48 -6.69 3.19 2.74
N GLY A 49 -5.57 3.47 2.06
CA GLY A 49 -4.60 4.47 2.49
C GLY A 49 -3.50 3.98 3.43
N LYS A 50 -3.56 2.75 3.97
CA LYS A 50 -2.54 2.22 4.89
C LYS A 50 -1.12 2.39 4.36
N GLY A 51 -0.83 1.79 3.21
CA GLY A 51 0.50 1.84 2.60
C GLY A 51 0.97 3.27 2.32
N SER A 52 0.08 4.16 1.83
CA SER A 52 0.41 5.57 1.59
C SER A 52 0.79 6.30 2.87
N VAL A 53 -0.01 6.16 3.94
CA VAL A 53 0.28 6.76 5.24
C VAL A 53 1.56 6.19 5.83
N THR A 54 1.78 4.86 5.70
CA THR A 54 3.01 4.18 6.15
C THR A 54 4.25 4.76 5.46
N VAL A 55 4.23 4.86 4.13
CA VAL A 55 5.38 5.35 3.36
C VAL A 55 5.65 6.83 3.63
N MET A 56 4.61 7.70 3.63
CA MET A 56 4.77 9.12 3.94
C MET A 56 5.35 9.33 5.34
N THR A 57 4.84 8.59 6.34
CA THR A 57 5.33 8.68 7.73
C THR A 57 6.77 8.19 7.84
N ALA A 58 7.10 7.03 7.24
CA ALA A 58 8.45 6.48 7.29
C ALA A 58 9.47 7.37 6.57
N SER A 59 9.10 7.91 5.39
CA SER A 59 9.95 8.82 4.63
C SER A 59 10.28 10.09 5.40
N ALA A 60 9.29 10.69 6.09
CA ALA A 60 9.50 11.88 6.91
C ALA A 60 10.39 11.60 8.14
N LEU A 61 10.23 10.46 8.79
CA LEU A 61 11.09 10.05 9.90
C LEU A 61 12.53 9.79 9.43
N THR A 62 12.70 9.18 8.27
CA THR A 62 14.03 8.98 7.66
C THR A 62 14.70 10.33 7.32
N ALA A 63 13.96 11.27 6.72
CA ALA A 63 14.45 12.61 6.42
C ALA A 63 14.81 13.40 7.70
N ALA A 64 14.14 13.09 8.83
CA ALA A 64 14.46 13.65 10.14
C ALA A 64 15.71 13.02 10.80
N GLY A 65 16.36 12.05 10.16
CA GLY A 65 17.58 11.41 10.63
C GLY A 65 17.35 10.19 11.53
N TYR A 66 16.13 9.74 11.75
CA TYR A 66 15.88 8.50 12.47
C TYR A 66 16.21 7.28 11.60
N LYS A 67 16.81 6.24 12.18
CA LYS A 67 16.91 4.95 11.53
C LYS A 67 15.54 4.29 11.53
N THR A 68 14.84 4.43 10.43
CA THR A 68 13.41 4.12 10.30
C THR A 68 13.20 2.77 9.66
N GLY A 69 12.57 1.85 10.39
CA GLY A 69 12.05 0.60 9.83
C GLY A 69 10.69 0.83 9.17
N MET A 70 10.42 0.15 8.07
CA MET A 70 9.12 0.16 7.41
C MET A 70 8.67 -1.26 7.08
N PHE A 71 7.44 -1.61 7.50
CA PHE A 71 6.81 -2.88 7.15
C PHE A 71 5.50 -2.62 6.43
N VAL A 72 5.40 -3.11 5.18
CA VAL A 72 4.23 -2.89 4.29
C VAL A 72 3.71 -4.19 3.69
N SER A 73 2.43 -4.20 3.31
CA SER A 73 1.80 -5.34 2.64
C SER A 73 0.60 -4.94 1.77
N PRO A 74 0.40 -5.61 0.62
CA PRO A 74 1.32 -6.56 -0.02
C PRO A 74 2.52 -5.86 -0.66
N PHE A 75 3.51 -6.62 -1.11
CA PHE A 75 4.52 -6.12 -2.05
C PHE A 75 3.93 -6.00 -3.46
N ILE A 76 4.52 -5.15 -4.28
CA ILE A 76 4.04 -4.88 -5.65
C ILE A 76 4.96 -5.51 -6.69
N ILE A 77 6.26 -5.28 -6.59
CA ILE A 77 7.26 -5.72 -7.58
C ILE A 77 8.19 -6.77 -6.97
N ASN A 78 8.75 -6.49 -5.80
CA ASN A 78 9.76 -7.32 -5.14
C ASN A 78 9.29 -7.69 -3.74
N PHE A 79 9.40 -8.97 -3.38
CA PHE A 79 9.02 -9.47 -2.05
C PHE A 79 9.67 -8.68 -0.91
N ARG A 80 10.90 -8.22 -1.09
CA ARG A 80 11.68 -7.46 -0.10
C ARG A 80 11.15 -6.05 0.18
N GLU A 81 10.22 -5.53 -0.67
CA GLU A 81 9.49 -4.27 -0.40
C GLU A 81 8.80 -4.28 0.96
N ARG A 82 8.43 -5.46 1.45
CA ARG A 82 7.74 -5.63 2.73
C ARG A 82 8.56 -5.16 3.93
N ILE A 83 9.90 -5.21 3.84
CA ILE A 83 10.82 -4.92 4.94
C ILE A 83 11.90 -3.96 4.45
N GLN A 84 11.86 -2.75 4.96
CA GLN A 84 12.80 -1.70 4.55
C GLN A 84 13.38 -0.99 5.77
N ILE A 85 14.60 -0.47 5.63
CA ILE A 85 15.20 0.47 6.59
C ILE A 85 15.69 1.67 5.80
N ASN A 86 15.26 2.87 6.17
CA ASN A 86 15.57 4.14 5.50
C ASN A 86 15.28 4.11 3.98
N GLY A 87 14.21 3.41 3.57
CA GLY A 87 13.82 3.25 2.17
C GLY A 87 14.56 2.13 1.42
N GLU A 88 15.59 1.54 2.01
CA GLU A 88 16.35 0.43 1.41
C GLU A 88 15.73 -0.92 1.78
N PHE A 89 15.49 -1.76 0.78
CA PHE A 89 14.93 -3.11 0.99
C PHE A 89 15.91 -3.99 1.79
N ILE A 90 15.40 -4.85 2.66
CA ILE A 90 16.21 -5.91 3.27
C ILE A 90 17.05 -6.63 2.20
N SER A 91 18.33 -6.85 2.44
CA SER A 91 19.19 -7.58 1.49
C SER A 91 18.72 -9.03 1.34
N GLU A 92 19.01 -9.65 0.20
CA GLU A 92 18.71 -11.08 0.00
C GLU A 92 19.42 -11.95 1.05
N ASN A 93 20.66 -11.59 1.37
CA ASN A 93 21.43 -12.30 2.39
C ASN A 93 20.83 -12.16 3.78
N ASP A 94 20.40 -10.96 4.17
CA ASP A 94 19.74 -10.75 5.47
C ASP A 94 18.39 -11.44 5.54
N LEU A 95 17.59 -11.39 4.46
CA LEU A 95 16.32 -12.11 4.42
C LEU A 95 16.55 -13.61 4.64
N CYS A 96 17.54 -14.23 4.00
CA CYS A 96 17.89 -15.63 4.19
C CYS A 96 18.34 -15.91 5.63
N ARG A 97 19.31 -15.15 6.10
CA ARG A 97 19.91 -15.30 7.44
C ARG A 97 18.89 -15.16 8.57
N ILE A 98 18.05 -14.13 8.50
CA ILE A 98 16.99 -13.89 9.51
C ILE A 98 15.90 -14.95 9.42
N SER A 99 15.53 -15.36 8.21
CA SER A 99 14.56 -16.45 8.02
C SER A 99 15.04 -17.76 8.65
N GLU A 100 16.29 -18.11 8.53
CA GLU A 100 16.88 -19.30 9.18
C GLU A 100 16.73 -19.24 10.71
N LYS A 101 16.99 -18.08 11.34
CA LYS A 101 16.78 -17.89 12.79
C LYS A 101 15.31 -18.08 13.21
N VAL A 102 14.37 -17.59 12.39
CA VAL A 102 12.92 -17.77 12.67
C VAL A 102 12.53 -19.24 12.52
N ILE A 103 13.09 -19.97 11.55
CA ILE A 103 12.86 -21.41 11.36
C ILE A 103 13.41 -22.22 12.55
N GLU A 104 14.58 -21.86 13.08
CA GLU A 104 15.20 -22.49 14.23
C GLU A 104 14.36 -22.43 15.51
N ALA A 105 13.45 -21.47 15.63
CA ALA A 105 12.48 -21.40 16.72
C ALA A 105 11.47 -22.58 16.72
N LYS A 106 11.32 -23.32 15.60
CA LYS A 106 10.48 -24.52 15.44
C LYS A 106 9.00 -24.31 15.78
N ILE A 107 8.48 -23.10 15.60
CA ILE A 107 7.08 -22.78 15.79
C ILE A 107 6.38 -22.74 14.44
N LYS A 108 5.23 -23.42 14.32
CA LYS A 108 4.46 -23.43 13.10
C LYS A 108 3.78 -22.07 12.90
N LEU A 109 4.09 -21.41 11.79
CA LEU A 109 3.59 -20.08 11.42
C LEU A 109 2.92 -20.11 10.05
N CYS A 110 1.99 -19.18 9.78
CA CYS A 110 1.59 -18.88 8.41
C CYS A 110 2.55 -17.87 7.77
N GLU A 111 2.44 -17.65 6.46
CA GLU A 111 3.32 -16.74 5.69
C GLU A 111 3.44 -15.36 6.34
N PHE A 112 2.30 -14.77 6.74
CA PHE A 112 2.30 -13.41 7.28
C PHE A 112 2.89 -13.33 8.69
N GLU A 113 2.63 -14.30 9.55
CA GLU A 113 3.28 -14.40 10.88
C GLU A 113 4.79 -14.56 10.74
N PHE A 114 5.22 -15.41 9.81
CA PHE A 114 6.64 -15.65 9.56
C PHE A 114 7.36 -14.38 9.13
N ILE A 115 6.84 -13.68 8.09
CA ILE A 115 7.51 -12.47 7.58
C ILE A 115 7.43 -11.30 8.59
N THR A 116 6.41 -11.25 9.44
CA THR A 116 6.33 -10.29 10.55
C THR A 116 7.44 -10.55 11.58
N ALA A 117 7.68 -11.82 11.95
CA ALA A 117 8.76 -12.18 12.86
C ALA A 117 10.13 -11.85 12.25
N VAL A 118 10.32 -12.12 10.95
CA VAL A 118 11.54 -11.74 10.20
C VAL A 118 11.75 -10.22 10.25
N ALA A 119 10.71 -9.43 9.99
CA ALA A 119 10.81 -7.97 10.01
C ALA A 119 11.20 -7.43 11.38
N PHE A 120 10.56 -7.90 12.44
CA PHE A 120 10.83 -7.42 13.80
C PHE A 120 12.23 -7.81 14.28
N LEU A 121 12.67 -9.03 13.97
CA LEU A 121 14.02 -9.47 14.30
C LEU A 121 15.08 -8.67 13.52
N TYR A 122 14.84 -8.41 12.23
CA TYR A 122 15.72 -7.60 11.40
C TYR A 122 15.83 -6.16 11.93
N PHE A 123 14.70 -5.52 12.26
CA PHE A 123 14.69 -4.18 12.83
C PHE A 123 15.44 -4.08 14.15
N ALA A 124 15.28 -5.07 15.03
CA ALA A 124 16.01 -5.12 16.29
C ALA A 124 17.52 -5.29 16.08
N GLU A 125 17.95 -6.23 15.22
CA GLU A 125 19.38 -6.46 14.92
C GLU A 125 20.04 -5.24 14.25
N GLN A 126 19.25 -4.49 13.49
CA GLN A 126 19.72 -3.26 12.83
C GLN A 126 19.67 -2.03 13.74
N ASN A 127 19.22 -2.14 14.99
CA ASN A 127 19.03 -1.03 15.92
C ASN A 127 18.17 0.11 15.31
N VAL A 128 16.99 -0.24 14.82
CA VAL A 128 16.01 0.73 14.30
C VAL A 128 15.50 1.58 15.46
N ASP A 129 15.45 2.90 15.28
CA ASP A 129 14.93 3.83 16.30
C ASP A 129 13.39 3.76 16.38
N VAL A 130 12.76 3.72 15.21
CA VAL A 130 11.30 3.70 15.07
C VAL A 130 10.89 2.89 13.84
N ALA A 131 9.88 2.02 13.98
CA ALA A 131 9.31 1.28 12.88
C ALA A 131 7.89 1.76 12.56
N VAL A 132 7.60 2.02 11.29
CA VAL A 132 6.25 2.29 10.78
C VAL A 132 5.70 1.00 10.19
N VAL A 133 4.64 0.46 10.80
CA VAL A 133 4.18 -0.90 10.55
C VAL A 133 2.73 -0.89 10.06
N GLU A 134 2.52 -1.35 8.85
CA GLU A 134 1.20 -1.57 8.25
C GLU A 134 0.64 -2.92 8.67
N THR A 135 -0.64 -3.00 9.08
CA THR A 135 -1.34 -4.27 9.29
C THR A 135 -1.58 -5.00 7.96
N GLY A 136 -1.47 -6.33 7.99
CA GLY A 136 -1.81 -7.14 6.81
C GLY A 136 -3.32 -7.23 6.58
N LEU A 137 -4.06 -7.64 7.61
CA LEU A 137 -5.50 -7.85 7.53
C LEU A 137 -6.17 -7.57 8.90
N GLY A 138 -7.21 -6.74 8.87
CA GLY A 138 -7.94 -6.39 10.10
C GLY A 138 -7.09 -5.53 11.03
N GLY A 139 -6.74 -6.03 12.18
CA GLY A 139 -5.92 -5.36 13.20
C GLY A 139 -5.82 -6.18 14.48
N ARG A 140 -6.94 -6.50 15.13
CA ARG A 140 -7.00 -7.17 16.43
C ARG A 140 -6.22 -8.48 16.50
N LEU A 141 -6.34 -9.31 15.47
CA LEU A 141 -5.69 -10.62 15.35
C LEU A 141 -4.57 -10.63 14.31
N ASP A 142 -4.19 -9.47 13.78
CA ASP A 142 -3.08 -9.34 12.84
C ASP A 142 -1.73 -9.61 13.53
N ALA A 143 -0.83 -10.31 12.88
CA ALA A 143 0.47 -10.65 13.45
C ALA A 143 1.27 -9.42 13.92
N THR A 144 1.11 -8.27 13.22
CA THR A 144 1.75 -7.01 13.61
C THR A 144 1.26 -6.46 14.94
N ASN A 145 0.10 -6.92 15.43
CA ASN A 145 -0.45 -6.50 16.72
C ASN A 145 0.30 -7.09 17.93
N ALA A 146 1.34 -7.86 17.71
CA ALA A 146 2.31 -8.24 18.73
C ALA A 146 3.23 -7.07 19.18
N LEU A 147 3.21 -5.92 18.49
CA LEU A 147 3.89 -4.69 18.91
C LEU A 147 3.38 -4.21 20.27
N GLU A 148 4.30 -3.73 21.14
CA GLU A 148 3.98 -3.21 22.48
C GLU A 148 4.33 -1.73 22.64
N ASN A 149 5.49 -1.29 22.13
CA ASN A 149 5.97 0.10 22.22
C ASN A 149 5.37 0.97 21.10
N VAL A 150 4.04 1.15 21.09
CA VAL A 150 3.34 1.90 20.06
C VAL A 150 3.20 3.37 20.47
N LEU A 151 3.86 4.27 19.74
CA LEU A 151 3.77 5.72 19.93
C LEU A 151 2.44 6.27 19.42
N VAL A 152 2.04 5.81 18.23
CA VAL A 152 0.77 6.20 17.60
C VAL A 152 0.14 4.97 16.95
N SER A 153 -1.15 4.76 17.26
CA SER A 153 -2.03 3.86 16.48
C SER A 153 -2.83 4.69 15.48
N ALA A 154 -2.70 4.39 14.20
CA ALA A 154 -3.39 5.15 13.16
C ALA A 154 -4.46 4.30 12.46
N ILE A 155 -5.66 4.85 12.33
CA ILE A 155 -6.78 4.22 11.60
C ILE A 155 -7.03 5.04 10.32
N THR A 156 -6.61 4.51 9.18
CA THR A 156 -6.88 5.12 7.87
C THR A 156 -8.33 4.88 7.45
N LYS A 157 -8.72 5.24 6.23
CA LYS A 157 -10.09 5.12 5.75
C LYS A 157 -10.63 3.69 5.91
N ILE A 158 -11.80 3.55 6.54
CA ILE A 158 -12.52 2.27 6.68
C ILE A 158 -13.59 2.17 5.60
N GLY A 159 -13.69 1.01 4.96
CA GLY A 159 -14.70 0.64 3.99
C GLY A 159 -15.00 -0.86 4.06
N LEU A 160 -15.96 -1.32 3.29
CA LEU A 160 -16.27 -2.76 3.17
C LEU A 160 -15.16 -3.43 2.36
N ASP A 161 -14.42 -4.32 3.02
CA ASP A 161 -13.37 -5.13 2.41
C ASP A 161 -13.16 -6.39 3.25
N HIS A 162 -12.76 -7.48 2.61
CA HIS A 162 -12.52 -8.76 3.28
C HIS A 162 -13.70 -9.21 4.18
N THR A 163 -14.93 -8.98 3.74
CA THR A 163 -16.15 -9.20 4.53
C THR A 163 -16.27 -10.63 5.02
N ALA A 164 -15.84 -11.62 4.25
CA ALA A 164 -15.82 -13.04 4.65
C ALA A 164 -14.98 -13.32 5.93
N VAL A 165 -14.07 -12.41 6.32
CA VAL A 165 -13.17 -12.60 7.46
C VAL A 165 -13.41 -11.56 8.55
N LEU A 166 -13.66 -10.29 8.17
CA LEU A 166 -13.74 -9.17 9.10
C LEU A 166 -15.17 -8.81 9.51
N GLY A 167 -16.18 -9.44 8.87
CA GLY A 167 -17.60 -9.18 9.09
C GLY A 167 -18.23 -8.31 8.00
N ASP A 168 -19.55 -8.32 7.96
CA ASP A 168 -20.36 -7.78 6.85
C ASP A 168 -20.77 -6.31 7.05
N THR A 169 -20.38 -5.71 8.17
CA THR A 169 -20.73 -4.32 8.49
C THR A 169 -19.49 -3.45 8.74
N ILE A 170 -19.64 -2.16 8.47
CA ILE A 170 -18.60 -1.16 8.74
C ILE A 170 -18.18 -1.18 10.22
N GLU A 171 -19.13 -1.37 11.12
CA GLU A 171 -18.88 -1.43 12.57
C GLU A 171 -18.02 -2.64 12.96
N GLN A 172 -18.27 -3.81 12.37
CA GLN A 172 -17.47 -5.02 12.61
C GLN A 172 -16.05 -4.82 12.10
N ILE A 173 -15.89 -4.36 10.86
CA ILE A 173 -14.58 -4.07 10.25
C ILE A 173 -13.82 -3.02 11.07
N ALA A 174 -14.49 -1.95 11.52
CA ALA A 174 -13.91 -0.93 12.37
C ALA A 174 -13.44 -1.52 13.71
N THR A 175 -14.22 -2.41 14.31
CA THR A 175 -13.88 -3.08 15.58
C THR A 175 -12.60 -3.90 15.44
N GLU A 176 -12.46 -4.70 14.36
CA GLU A 176 -11.25 -5.47 14.10
C GLU A 176 -10.03 -4.56 13.91
N LYS A 177 -10.17 -3.43 13.20
CA LYS A 177 -9.08 -2.50 12.96
C LYS A 177 -8.69 -1.73 14.22
N CYS A 178 -9.66 -1.31 15.03
CA CYS A 178 -9.42 -0.64 16.31
C CYS A 178 -8.67 -1.52 17.32
N GLY A 179 -8.59 -2.84 17.12
CA GLY A 179 -7.81 -3.74 17.94
C GLY A 179 -6.31 -3.44 17.99
N ILE A 180 -5.78 -2.55 17.12
CA ILE A 180 -4.40 -2.07 17.18
C ILE A 180 -4.20 -0.90 18.18
N ILE A 181 -5.29 -0.28 18.66
CA ILE A 181 -5.22 0.88 19.56
C ILE A 181 -4.66 0.44 20.91
N LYS A 182 -3.59 1.12 21.34
CA LYS A 182 -2.86 0.86 22.60
C LYS A 182 -2.71 2.17 23.39
N ASN A 183 -1.78 2.18 24.33
CA ASN A 183 -1.57 3.31 25.26
C ASN A 183 -1.00 4.58 24.62
N GLY A 184 -0.55 4.52 23.36
CA GLY A 184 -0.08 5.69 22.61
C GLY A 184 -1.21 6.60 22.12
N LYS A 185 -0.85 7.63 21.38
CA LYS A 185 -1.84 8.50 20.72
C LYS A 185 -2.60 7.73 19.64
N THR A 186 -3.84 8.11 19.39
CA THR A 186 -4.61 7.56 18.27
C THR A 186 -4.92 8.66 17.27
N VAL A 187 -4.59 8.40 16.01
CA VAL A 187 -4.92 9.27 14.86
C VAL A 187 -5.89 8.53 13.94
N CYS A 188 -6.90 9.22 13.46
CA CYS A 188 -7.86 8.67 12.51
C CYS A 188 -7.89 9.54 11.25
N ALA A 189 -7.94 8.92 10.08
CA ALA A 189 -8.09 9.64 8.83
C ALA A 189 -9.36 10.52 8.81
N PRO A 190 -9.34 11.67 8.13
CA PRO A 190 -10.52 12.52 7.99
C PRO A 190 -11.62 11.83 7.17
N ASN A 191 -12.82 12.43 7.16
CA ASN A 191 -13.96 11.98 6.34
C ASN A 191 -14.32 10.49 6.51
N GLN A 192 -14.16 9.95 7.72
CA GLN A 192 -14.58 8.58 8.05
C GLN A 192 -16.10 8.41 7.95
N ASP A 193 -16.54 7.19 7.62
CA ASP A 193 -17.94 6.80 7.80
C ASP A 193 -18.37 7.03 9.25
N LYS A 194 -19.59 7.55 9.45
CA LYS A 194 -20.11 7.90 10.79
C LYS A 194 -20.15 6.70 11.75
N LYS A 195 -20.46 5.50 11.24
CA LYS A 195 -20.52 4.28 12.03
C LYS A 195 -19.11 3.84 12.42
N ALA A 196 -18.17 3.88 11.47
CA ALA A 196 -16.75 3.61 11.74
C ALA A 196 -16.21 4.57 12.80
N LEU A 197 -16.46 5.86 12.64
CA LEU A 197 -16.04 6.88 13.61
C LEU A 197 -16.63 6.65 15.00
N GLY A 198 -17.90 6.23 15.08
CA GLY A 198 -18.56 5.88 16.33
C GLY A 198 -17.87 4.72 17.05
N VAL A 199 -17.36 3.73 16.29
CA VAL A 199 -16.55 2.64 16.85
C VAL A 199 -15.19 3.15 17.32
N ILE A 200 -14.46 3.89 16.48
CA ILE A 200 -13.13 4.42 16.80
C ILE A 200 -13.16 5.23 18.10
N LYS A 201 -14.14 6.13 18.25
CA LYS A 201 -14.30 6.95 19.47
C LYS A 201 -14.60 6.14 20.72
N ARG A 202 -15.17 4.94 20.63
CA ARG A 202 -15.34 4.03 21.78
C ARG A 202 -14.01 3.42 22.23
N TYR A 203 -13.08 3.15 21.31
CA TYR A 203 -11.74 2.63 21.61
C TYR A 203 -10.75 3.73 22.00
N ALA A 204 -10.90 4.93 21.42
CA ALA A 204 -10.06 6.10 21.68
C ALA A 204 -10.94 7.36 21.74
N PRO A 205 -11.46 7.74 22.95
CA PRO A 205 -12.29 8.94 23.08
C PRO A 205 -11.59 10.23 22.63
N ASP A 206 -10.28 10.33 22.83
CA ASP A 206 -9.43 11.49 22.48
C ASP A 206 -8.74 11.29 21.13
N VAL A 207 -9.34 10.51 20.20
CA VAL A 207 -8.80 10.31 18.86
C VAL A 207 -8.60 11.64 18.13
N ILE A 208 -7.40 11.81 17.58
CA ILE A 208 -7.04 12.97 16.77
C ILE A 208 -7.57 12.75 15.35
N ILE A 209 -8.37 13.68 14.87
CA ILE A 209 -8.96 13.63 13.54
C ILE A 209 -8.60 14.93 12.83
N PRO A 210 -7.84 14.87 11.71
CA PRO A 210 -7.55 16.06 10.92
C PRO A 210 -8.82 16.74 10.44
N ASN A 211 -8.88 18.06 10.54
CA ASN A 211 -9.97 18.83 9.98
C ASN A 211 -9.63 19.25 8.54
N MET A 212 -10.35 18.73 7.56
CA MET A 212 -10.12 19.05 6.15
C MET A 212 -10.45 20.52 5.78
N SER A 213 -11.18 21.26 6.63
CA SER A 213 -11.36 22.70 6.41
C SER A 213 -10.07 23.50 6.64
N ASP A 214 -9.07 22.93 7.31
CA ASP A 214 -7.77 23.53 7.52
C ASP A 214 -6.82 23.29 6.31
N VAL A 215 -7.29 22.53 5.32
CA VAL A 215 -6.55 22.28 4.06
C VAL A 215 -7.02 23.27 3.01
N ILE A 216 -6.12 24.12 2.56
CA ILE A 216 -6.40 25.19 1.57
C ILE A 216 -5.41 25.17 0.41
N ASN A 217 -5.74 25.87 -0.67
CA ASN A 217 -4.90 26.02 -1.87
C ASN A 217 -4.44 24.69 -2.45
N ILE A 218 -5.39 23.78 -2.67
CA ILE A 218 -5.13 22.45 -3.22
C ILE A 218 -4.83 22.56 -4.71
N TYR A 219 -3.64 22.09 -5.11
CA TYR A 219 -3.30 21.78 -6.49
C TYR A 219 -3.04 20.30 -6.62
N CYS A 220 -3.75 19.64 -7.53
CA CYS A 220 -3.59 18.20 -7.80
C CYS A 220 -3.51 17.98 -9.30
N ASP A 221 -2.45 17.38 -9.77
CA ASP A 221 -2.37 16.85 -11.12
C ASP A 221 -1.98 15.35 -11.13
N ALA A 222 -1.62 14.82 -12.28
CA ALA A 222 -1.21 13.43 -12.40
C ALA A 222 0.17 13.14 -11.77
N SER A 223 0.94 14.18 -11.44
CA SER A 223 2.31 14.03 -10.94
C SER A 223 2.50 14.49 -9.50
N ASP A 224 1.79 15.57 -9.09
CA ASP A 224 2.11 16.27 -7.87
C ASP A 224 0.83 16.74 -7.15
N ASN A 225 0.83 16.69 -5.83
CA ASN A 225 -0.19 17.29 -5.00
C ASN A 225 0.46 18.33 -4.10
N THR A 226 0.02 19.59 -4.19
CA THR A 226 0.45 20.68 -3.32
C THR A 226 -0.75 21.20 -2.53
N PHE A 227 -0.59 21.40 -1.23
CA PHE A 227 -1.64 21.90 -0.34
C PHE A 227 -1.02 22.63 0.85
N ILE A 228 -1.81 23.49 1.49
CA ILE A 228 -1.46 24.13 2.76
C ILE A 228 -2.24 23.48 3.88
N TYR A 229 -1.57 23.10 4.96
CA TYR A 229 -2.16 22.59 6.18
C TYR A 229 -1.50 23.22 7.39
N LYS A 230 -2.29 23.78 8.32
CA LYS A 230 -1.80 24.53 9.48
C LYS A 230 -0.76 25.63 9.09
N ASP A 231 -1.09 26.42 8.07
CA ASP A 231 -0.29 27.52 7.52
C ASP A 231 1.05 27.10 6.89
N ILE A 232 1.31 25.81 6.73
CA ILE A 232 2.52 25.28 6.11
C ILE A 232 2.16 24.62 4.78
N GLN A 233 2.92 24.98 3.73
CA GLN A 233 2.80 24.35 2.42
C GLN A 233 3.55 23.03 2.37
N TYR A 234 2.86 21.99 1.89
CA TYR A 234 3.38 20.65 1.66
C TYR A 234 3.18 20.23 0.21
N GLU A 235 4.05 19.34 -0.23
CA GLU A 235 4.00 18.64 -1.50
C GLU A 235 4.09 17.14 -1.22
N THR A 236 3.31 16.30 -1.92
CA THR A 236 3.43 14.83 -1.79
C THR A 236 3.79 14.21 -3.11
N GLY A 237 4.77 13.29 -3.10
CA GLY A 237 5.18 12.51 -4.26
C GLY A 237 4.16 11.43 -4.68
N LEU A 238 3.06 11.27 -3.93
CA LEU A 238 1.98 10.36 -4.28
C LEU A 238 0.84 11.12 -4.94
N SER A 239 0.43 10.71 -6.13
CA SER A 239 -0.56 11.40 -6.97
C SER A 239 -2.00 11.06 -6.61
N GLY A 240 -2.91 12.01 -6.90
CA GLY A 240 -4.35 11.88 -6.70
C GLY A 240 -4.88 12.59 -5.45
N ALA A 241 -6.06 13.20 -5.56
CA ALA A 241 -6.64 14.06 -4.51
C ALA A 241 -6.81 13.36 -3.14
N PHE A 242 -7.12 12.05 -3.15
CA PHE A 242 -7.24 11.24 -1.93
C PHE A 242 -5.91 11.11 -1.17
N GLN A 243 -4.76 11.33 -1.82
CA GLN A 243 -3.46 11.32 -1.15
C GLN A 243 -3.27 12.53 -0.23
N ILE A 244 -4.04 13.59 -0.41
CA ILE A 244 -4.04 14.73 0.52
C ILE A 244 -4.64 14.31 1.87
N GLU A 245 -5.73 13.54 1.89
CA GLU A 245 -6.28 12.96 3.14
C GLU A 245 -5.26 12.03 3.82
N ASN A 246 -4.55 11.21 3.04
CA ASN A 246 -3.48 10.35 3.55
C ASN A 246 -2.29 11.18 4.09
N ALA A 247 -1.89 12.24 3.38
CA ALA A 247 -0.81 13.13 3.78
C ALA A 247 -1.15 13.86 5.09
N VAL A 248 -2.35 14.39 5.21
CA VAL A 248 -2.81 15.07 6.43
C VAL A 248 -2.89 14.08 7.61
N THR A 249 -3.28 12.83 7.35
CA THR A 249 -3.22 11.76 8.36
C THR A 249 -1.77 11.48 8.78
N ALA A 250 -0.83 11.38 7.84
CA ALA A 250 0.58 11.21 8.15
C ALA A 250 1.17 12.40 8.92
N LEU A 251 0.77 13.64 8.58
CA LEU A 251 1.15 14.85 9.31
C LEU A 251 0.69 14.79 10.78
N GLU A 252 -0.56 14.41 11.04
CA GLU A 252 -1.04 14.28 12.41
C GLU A 252 -0.33 13.17 13.18
N ILE A 253 0.05 12.07 12.53
CA ILE A 253 0.91 11.05 13.14
C ILE A 253 2.25 11.65 13.56
N LEU A 254 2.92 12.36 12.65
CA LEU A 254 4.24 12.96 12.89
C LEU A 254 4.21 14.03 13.98
N PHE A 255 3.17 14.87 14.00
CA PHE A 255 2.99 15.89 15.06
C PHE A 255 2.72 15.31 16.45
N ASN A 256 2.18 14.08 16.51
CA ASN A 256 1.73 13.49 17.78
C ASN A 256 2.54 12.24 18.22
N CYS A 257 3.58 11.84 17.47
CA CYS A 257 4.40 10.66 17.83
C CYS A 257 5.41 10.92 18.96
N GLY A 258 5.55 12.17 19.41
CA GLY A 258 6.48 12.54 20.49
C GLY A 258 7.97 12.48 20.11
N LEU A 259 8.28 12.42 18.80
CA LEU A 259 9.62 12.50 18.25
C LEU A 259 9.91 13.94 17.81
N THR A 260 11.18 14.34 17.84
CA THR A 260 11.59 15.69 17.37
C THR A 260 11.78 15.65 15.85
N ILE A 261 10.90 16.31 15.11
CA ILE A 261 10.89 16.30 13.64
C ILE A 261 10.73 17.75 13.18
N CYS A 262 11.67 18.30 12.41
CA CYS A 262 11.54 19.65 11.86
C CYS A 262 10.66 19.67 10.60
N ASP A 263 10.03 20.80 10.32
CA ASP A 263 9.15 20.98 9.16
C ASP A 263 9.85 20.67 7.82
N ALA A 264 11.14 20.99 7.71
CA ALA A 264 11.92 20.70 6.52
C ALA A 264 12.00 19.19 6.23
N ALA A 265 12.22 18.37 7.27
CA ALA A 265 12.25 16.92 7.13
C ALA A 265 10.87 16.35 6.78
N ILE A 266 9.80 16.88 7.36
CA ILE A 266 8.43 16.48 7.03
C ILE A 266 8.14 16.79 5.54
N LYS A 267 8.46 18.00 5.08
CA LYS A 267 8.27 18.41 3.68
C LYS A 267 9.06 17.52 2.71
N GLU A 268 10.32 17.30 3.01
CA GLU A 268 11.19 16.43 2.21
C GLU A 268 10.65 15.00 2.15
N GLY A 269 10.28 14.45 3.30
CA GLY A 269 9.79 13.08 3.38
C GLY A 269 8.46 12.86 2.65
N LEU A 270 7.49 13.79 2.76
CA LEU A 270 6.25 13.71 2.02
C LEU A 270 6.48 13.82 0.50
N LYS A 271 7.34 14.73 0.08
CA LYS A 271 7.69 14.92 -1.33
C LYS A 271 8.38 13.69 -1.93
N ASN A 272 9.25 13.04 -1.17
CA ASN A 272 10.00 11.86 -1.61
C ASN A 272 9.25 10.54 -1.38
N ALA A 273 8.05 10.58 -0.77
CA ALA A 273 7.24 9.38 -0.56
C ALA A 273 6.87 8.74 -1.90
N PHE A 274 7.16 7.44 -2.04
CA PHE A 274 6.96 6.72 -3.30
C PHE A 274 6.45 5.31 -3.06
N ILE A 275 5.43 4.92 -3.83
CA ILE A 275 4.90 3.54 -3.87
C ILE A 275 4.81 3.13 -5.34
N PRO A 276 5.47 2.05 -5.76
CA PRO A 276 5.33 1.54 -7.13
C PRO A 276 3.87 1.27 -7.50
N ALA A 277 3.50 1.53 -8.74
CA ALA A 277 2.17 1.23 -9.28
C ALA A 277 0.99 1.75 -8.43
N ARG A 278 1.14 2.93 -7.83
CA ARG A 278 0.07 3.70 -7.20
C ARG A 278 0.00 5.08 -7.85
N ALA A 279 -0.69 5.16 -8.98
CA ALA A 279 -0.68 6.30 -9.88
C ALA A 279 0.78 6.74 -10.18
N GLU A 280 1.69 5.76 -10.37
CA GLU A 280 3.10 6.01 -10.61
C GLU A 280 3.29 6.72 -11.95
N MET A 281 3.77 7.96 -11.89
CA MET A 281 4.14 8.71 -13.08
C MET A 281 5.46 8.18 -13.63
N ILE A 282 5.40 7.43 -14.73
CA ILE A 282 6.58 6.91 -15.42
C ILE A 282 7.22 7.99 -16.29
N CYS A 283 6.39 8.80 -16.97
CA CYS A 283 6.83 9.91 -17.81
C CYS A 283 5.83 11.06 -17.73
N LYS A 284 6.32 12.32 -17.74
CA LYS A 284 5.47 13.53 -17.69
C LYS A 284 5.13 14.08 -19.07
N SER A 285 5.92 13.75 -20.09
CA SER A 285 5.71 14.20 -21.46
C SER A 285 6.26 13.15 -22.47
N PRO A 286 5.40 12.32 -23.03
CA PRO A 286 3.95 12.19 -22.80
C PRO A 286 3.61 11.74 -21.40
N ILE A 287 2.36 11.89 -20.99
CA ILE A 287 1.88 11.39 -19.70
C ILE A 287 1.78 9.87 -19.77
N VAL A 288 2.56 9.18 -18.93
CA VAL A 288 2.53 7.71 -18.79
C VAL A 288 2.34 7.36 -17.31
N VAL A 289 1.19 6.78 -16.98
CA VAL A 289 0.80 6.42 -15.61
C VAL A 289 0.68 4.91 -15.48
N LEU A 290 1.28 4.36 -14.44
CA LEU A 290 1.17 2.95 -14.05
C LEU A 290 0.42 2.84 -12.73
N ASP A 291 -0.65 2.05 -12.69
CA ASP A 291 -1.45 1.84 -11.49
C ASP A 291 -1.86 0.37 -11.29
N GLY A 292 -1.90 -0.06 -10.05
CA GLY A 292 -2.32 -1.42 -9.67
C GLY A 292 -3.82 -1.55 -9.40
N ALA A 293 -4.66 -0.57 -9.76
CA ALA A 293 -6.10 -0.59 -9.54
C ALA A 293 -6.74 -1.86 -10.11
N HIS A 294 -7.40 -2.63 -9.26
CA HIS A 294 -7.97 -3.94 -9.59
C HIS A 294 -9.32 -4.19 -8.90
N ASN A 295 -9.86 -3.19 -8.22
CA ASN A 295 -11.15 -3.20 -7.53
C ASN A 295 -11.90 -1.88 -7.79
N PRO A 296 -13.21 -1.80 -7.48
CA PRO A 296 -14.02 -0.61 -7.73
C PRO A 296 -13.49 0.68 -7.09
N ASP A 297 -12.99 0.60 -5.86
CA ASP A 297 -12.47 1.76 -5.14
C ASP A 297 -11.20 2.31 -5.80
N GLY A 298 -10.26 1.42 -6.14
CA GLY A 298 -9.04 1.78 -6.88
C GLY A 298 -9.35 2.36 -8.26
N ALA A 299 -10.33 1.79 -8.96
CA ALA A 299 -10.77 2.28 -10.26
C ALA A 299 -11.43 3.67 -10.18
N ALA A 300 -12.21 3.93 -9.14
CA ALA A 300 -12.81 5.25 -8.92
C ALA A 300 -11.73 6.33 -8.77
N VAL A 301 -10.72 6.03 -7.95
CA VAL A 301 -9.56 6.90 -7.75
C VAL A 301 -8.79 7.16 -9.05
N LEU A 302 -8.48 6.08 -9.79
CA LEU A 302 -7.77 6.18 -11.07
C LEU A 302 -8.58 6.98 -12.09
N SER A 303 -9.91 6.80 -12.13
CA SER A 303 -10.81 7.54 -13.01
C SER A 303 -10.77 9.04 -12.78
N ASP A 304 -10.60 9.49 -11.51
CA ASP A 304 -10.50 10.92 -11.20
C ASP A 304 -9.21 11.54 -11.76
N ILE A 305 -8.13 10.78 -11.82
CA ILE A 305 -6.88 11.19 -12.48
C ILE A 305 -7.08 11.20 -14.02
N MET A 306 -7.70 10.15 -14.57
CA MET A 306 -7.96 10.01 -16.01
C MET A 306 -8.85 11.12 -16.56
N ARG A 307 -9.89 11.57 -15.82
CA ARG A 307 -10.81 12.66 -16.26
C ARG A 307 -10.12 13.99 -16.52
N ARG A 308 -8.91 14.18 -16.02
CA ARG A 308 -8.10 15.40 -16.24
C ARG A 308 -7.22 15.30 -17.49
N GLN A 309 -7.29 14.17 -18.19
CA GLN A 309 -6.51 13.90 -19.39
C GLN A 309 -7.42 13.73 -20.59
N SER A 310 -6.88 13.93 -21.79
CA SER A 310 -7.55 13.68 -23.07
C SER A 310 -6.82 12.60 -23.87
N ASP A 311 -7.53 12.01 -24.85
CA ASP A 311 -6.99 11.07 -25.80
C ASP A 311 -6.22 9.88 -25.18
N ILE A 312 -6.77 9.32 -24.09
CA ILE A 312 -6.12 8.26 -23.33
C ILE A 312 -6.09 6.94 -24.11
N THR A 313 -4.90 6.37 -24.24
CA THR A 313 -4.71 4.95 -24.58
C THR A 313 -4.52 4.18 -23.26
N ALA A 314 -5.27 3.09 -23.08
CA ALA A 314 -5.14 2.22 -21.91
C ALA A 314 -4.54 0.87 -22.29
N ILE A 315 -3.55 0.38 -21.53
CA ILE A 315 -3.17 -1.04 -21.49
C ILE A 315 -3.79 -1.65 -20.24
N ILE A 316 -4.63 -2.68 -20.39
CA ILE A 316 -5.35 -3.27 -19.27
C ILE A 316 -5.21 -4.79 -19.24
N GLY A 317 -5.04 -5.33 -18.03
CA GLY A 317 -5.04 -6.77 -17.75
C GLY A 317 -5.53 -7.04 -16.34
N VAL A 318 -6.51 -7.93 -16.19
CA VAL A 318 -7.25 -8.15 -14.96
C VAL A 318 -7.21 -9.60 -14.49
N MET A 319 -7.57 -9.82 -13.22
CA MET A 319 -7.77 -11.13 -12.63
C MET A 319 -9.27 -11.45 -12.63
N GLN A 320 -9.64 -12.69 -13.02
CA GLN A 320 -11.04 -13.10 -13.16
C GLN A 320 -11.80 -13.21 -11.82
N ASP A 321 -11.08 -13.35 -10.71
CA ASP A 321 -11.62 -13.42 -9.35
C ASP A 321 -11.91 -12.05 -8.72
N LYS A 322 -11.72 -10.96 -9.48
CA LYS A 322 -11.98 -9.58 -9.05
C LYS A 322 -13.22 -9.01 -9.76
N ASP A 323 -13.79 -7.96 -9.18
CA ASP A 323 -14.88 -7.22 -9.83
C ASP A 323 -14.34 -6.31 -10.95
N TYR A 324 -13.71 -6.95 -11.94
CA TYR A 324 -13.13 -6.26 -13.09
C TYR A 324 -14.20 -5.56 -13.93
N LYS A 325 -15.44 -6.04 -13.96
CA LYS A 325 -16.51 -5.41 -14.76
C LYS A 325 -16.81 -4.00 -14.27
N THR A 326 -16.87 -3.80 -12.96
CA THR A 326 -17.03 -2.46 -12.38
C THR A 326 -15.80 -1.59 -12.65
N VAL A 327 -14.59 -2.15 -12.60
CA VAL A 327 -13.36 -1.44 -12.98
C VAL A 327 -13.45 -0.93 -14.43
N LEU A 328 -13.79 -1.80 -15.40
CA LEU A 328 -13.95 -1.43 -16.80
C LEU A 328 -14.99 -0.33 -17.00
N LYS A 329 -16.17 -0.48 -16.37
CA LYS A 329 -17.27 0.48 -16.44
C LYS A 329 -16.86 1.88 -15.96
N GLN A 330 -16.01 1.97 -14.96
CA GLN A 330 -15.57 3.26 -14.40
C GLN A 330 -14.47 3.92 -15.23
N THR A 331 -13.57 3.14 -15.84
CA THR A 331 -12.34 3.63 -16.46
C THR A 331 -12.41 3.72 -17.99
N LEU A 332 -12.94 2.71 -18.66
CA LEU A 332 -12.84 2.61 -20.12
C LEU A 332 -13.67 3.64 -20.91
N PRO A 333 -14.81 4.19 -20.40
CA PRO A 333 -15.48 5.32 -21.06
C PRO A 333 -14.62 6.59 -21.16
N LEU A 334 -13.52 6.67 -20.42
CA LEU A 334 -12.55 7.77 -20.45
C LEU A 334 -11.44 7.56 -21.49
N CYS A 335 -11.38 6.36 -22.09
CA CYS A 335 -10.32 5.98 -23.02
C CYS A 335 -10.76 6.14 -24.47
N LYS A 336 -9.87 6.66 -25.30
CA LYS A 336 -10.00 6.68 -26.76
C LYS A 336 -9.66 5.33 -27.39
N ARG A 337 -8.76 4.59 -26.74
CA ARG A 337 -8.24 3.29 -27.19
C ARG A 337 -7.89 2.40 -26.02
N VAL A 338 -8.14 1.10 -26.17
CA VAL A 338 -7.87 0.09 -25.13
C VAL A 338 -7.09 -1.07 -25.73
N ILE A 339 -6.01 -1.47 -25.11
CA ILE A 339 -5.18 -2.62 -25.47
C ILE A 339 -5.31 -3.64 -24.33
N CYS A 340 -5.97 -4.75 -24.59
CA CYS A 340 -6.17 -5.83 -23.65
C CYS A 340 -4.99 -6.80 -23.67
N VAL A 341 -4.45 -7.14 -22.48
CA VAL A 341 -3.36 -8.11 -22.34
C VAL A 341 -3.63 -9.05 -21.16
N LYS A 342 -3.15 -10.28 -21.24
CA LYS A 342 -3.22 -11.19 -20.09
C LYS A 342 -2.33 -10.68 -18.95
N ALA A 343 -2.92 -10.44 -17.76
CA ALA A 343 -2.24 -9.79 -16.63
C ALA A 343 -1.04 -10.56 -16.07
N ALA A 344 -1.04 -11.89 -16.19
CA ALA A 344 0.04 -12.77 -15.76
C ALA A 344 -0.15 -14.17 -16.37
N ASN A 345 0.92 -14.95 -16.44
CA ASN A 345 0.83 -16.33 -16.89
C ASN A 345 0.41 -17.26 -15.75
N MET A 346 -0.83 -17.12 -15.29
CA MET A 346 -1.42 -17.94 -14.24
C MET A 346 -2.92 -18.18 -14.49
N PRO A 347 -3.50 -19.28 -13.97
CA PRO A 347 -4.89 -19.70 -14.29
C PRO A 347 -5.97 -18.68 -13.95
N ARG A 348 -5.76 -17.84 -12.93
CA ARG A 348 -6.76 -16.83 -12.53
C ARG A 348 -6.64 -15.49 -13.27
N ALA A 349 -5.66 -15.31 -14.17
CA ALA A 349 -5.62 -14.16 -15.05
C ALA A 349 -6.67 -14.32 -16.15
N LEU A 350 -7.45 -13.26 -16.40
CA LEU A 350 -8.44 -13.29 -17.50
C LEU A 350 -7.72 -13.27 -18.85
N GLU A 351 -8.16 -14.11 -19.77
CA GLU A 351 -7.62 -14.15 -21.14
C GLU A 351 -7.90 -12.82 -21.86
N ALA A 352 -6.92 -12.36 -22.64
CA ALA A 352 -7.00 -11.04 -23.27
C ALA A 352 -8.18 -10.92 -24.25
N GLU A 353 -8.55 -12.00 -24.92
CA GLU A 353 -9.70 -12.08 -25.83
C GLU A 353 -11.03 -11.92 -25.07
N LEU A 354 -11.17 -12.58 -23.91
CA LEU A 354 -12.37 -12.44 -23.06
C LEU A 354 -12.47 -11.04 -22.48
N LEU A 355 -11.32 -10.48 -22.09
CA LEU A 355 -11.26 -9.11 -21.59
C LEU A 355 -11.66 -8.10 -22.67
N SER A 356 -11.21 -8.31 -23.92
CA SER A 356 -11.55 -7.43 -25.05
C SER A 356 -13.04 -7.43 -25.36
N MET A 357 -13.69 -8.59 -25.31
CA MET A 357 -15.16 -8.70 -25.51
C MET A 357 -15.96 -7.91 -24.44
N GLU A 358 -15.48 -7.89 -23.21
CA GLU A 358 -16.11 -7.09 -22.15
C GLU A 358 -15.77 -5.59 -22.31
N ALA A 359 -14.52 -5.26 -22.69
CA ALA A 359 -14.05 -3.89 -22.89
C ALA A 359 -14.80 -3.17 -24.04
N GLN A 360 -15.16 -3.88 -25.10
CA GLN A 360 -15.95 -3.35 -26.24
C GLN A 360 -17.32 -2.80 -25.84
N LYS A 361 -17.83 -3.13 -24.65
CA LYS A 361 -19.07 -2.52 -24.13
C LYS A 361 -18.89 -1.05 -23.71
N TYR A 362 -17.66 -0.59 -23.55
CA TYR A 362 -17.33 0.71 -22.97
C TYR A 362 -16.40 1.56 -23.86
N CYS A 363 -15.72 0.95 -24.82
CA CYS A 363 -14.82 1.62 -25.79
C CYS A 363 -14.90 0.91 -27.14
N ASP A 364 -15.05 1.67 -28.23
CA ASP A 364 -15.18 1.11 -29.58
C ASP A 364 -13.84 0.64 -30.15
N ASN A 365 -12.73 1.26 -29.74
CA ASN A 365 -11.39 0.95 -30.24
C ASN A 365 -10.64 0.04 -29.25
N VAL A 366 -10.81 -1.27 -29.38
CA VAL A 366 -10.22 -2.30 -28.49
C VAL A 366 -9.37 -3.26 -29.30
N GLU A 367 -8.14 -3.44 -28.85
CA GLU A 367 -7.15 -4.36 -29.45
C GLU A 367 -6.69 -5.41 -28.44
N VAL A 368 -6.18 -6.54 -28.93
CA VAL A 368 -5.63 -7.62 -28.11
C VAL A 368 -4.12 -7.73 -28.33
N ALA A 369 -3.37 -7.73 -27.24
CA ALA A 369 -1.94 -7.93 -27.25
C ALA A 369 -1.54 -9.30 -26.69
N ARG A 370 -0.58 -9.96 -27.33
CA ARG A 370 -0.08 -11.30 -26.97
C ARG A 370 0.93 -11.28 -25.83
N SER A 371 1.53 -10.12 -25.55
CA SER A 371 2.53 -9.92 -24.50
C SER A 371 2.62 -8.44 -24.12
N TYR A 372 3.30 -8.12 -23.02
CA TYR A 372 3.55 -6.74 -22.60
C TYR A 372 4.36 -5.94 -23.64
N SER A 373 5.40 -6.57 -24.20
CA SER A 373 6.20 -5.94 -25.26
C SER A 373 5.36 -5.67 -26.52
N HIS A 374 4.46 -6.59 -26.89
CA HIS A 374 3.53 -6.37 -28.00
C HIS A 374 2.53 -5.24 -27.66
N ALA A 375 1.97 -5.21 -26.46
CA ALA A 375 1.09 -4.11 -26.04
C ALA A 375 1.78 -2.74 -26.17
N LEU A 376 3.03 -2.63 -25.72
CA LEU A 376 3.80 -1.39 -25.84
C LEU A 376 4.17 -1.03 -27.29
N SER A 377 4.40 -2.03 -28.16
CA SER A 377 4.68 -1.76 -29.57
C SER A 377 3.48 -1.21 -30.37
N LEU A 378 2.28 -1.37 -29.84
CA LEU A 378 1.06 -0.80 -30.41
C LEU A 378 0.84 0.67 -30.00
N VAL A 379 1.54 1.16 -28.99
CA VAL A 379 1.43 2.55 -28.48
C VAL A 379 2.50 3.41 -29.14
N THR A 380 2.12 4.58 -29.65
CA THR A 380 3.09 5.57 -30.15
C THR A 380 3.69 6.36 -28.95
N LYS A 381 4.92 6.90 -29.15
CA LYS A 381 5.66 7.51 -28.05
C LYS A 381 5.09 8.86 -27.54
N ASP A 382 4.11 9.40 -28.24
CA ASP A 382 3.46 10.69 -27.95
C ASP A 382 2.06 10.51 -27.32
N GLU A 383 1.56 9.27 -27.21
CA GLU A 383 0.24 9.00 -26.61
C GLU A 383 0.25 9.17 -25.09
N THR A 384 -0.84 9.74 -24.54
CA THR A 384 -1.16 9.64 -23.12
C THR A 384 -1.52 8.20 -22.77
N LEU A 385 -0.70 7.54 -21.95
CA LEU A 385 -0.82 6.12 -21.65
C LEU A 385 -1.16 5.87 -20.18
N PHE A 386 -2.20 5.08 -19.94
CA PHE A 386 -2.52 4.53 -18.62
C PHE A 386 -2.43 3.01 -18.64
N VAL A 387 -1.68 2.43 -17.72
CA VAL A 387 -1.52 0.98 -17.57
C VAL A 387 -2.07 0.55 -16.22
N PHE A 388 -3.12 -0.31 -16.21
CA PHE A 388 -3.80 -0.69 -14.98
C PHE A 388 -4.59 -2.01 -15.08
N GLY A 389 -5.25 -2.40 -13.98
CA GLY A 389 -6.18 -3.53 -13.88
C GLY A 389 -5.66 -4.66 -12.98
N SER A 390 -4.37 -4.71 -12.69
CA SER A 390 -3.78 -5.73 -11.81
C SER A 390 -2.39 -5.33 -11.34
N LEU A 391 -2.06 -5.64 -10.09
CA LEU A 391 -0.68 -5.54 -9.60
C LEU A 391 0.29 -6.44 -10.37
N TYR A 392 -0.19 -7.58 -10.90
CA TYR A 392 0.64 -8.48 -11.72
C TYR A 392 1.00 -7.86 -13.08
N LEU A 393 0.05 -7.19 -13.73
CA LEU A 393 0.33 -6.42 -14.94
C LEU A 393 1.33 -5.31 -14.62
N ALA A 394 1.04 -4.52 -13.57
CA ALA A 394 1.88 -3.40 -13.17
C ALA A 394 3.33 -3.84 -12.88
N SER A 395 3.50 -4.91 -12.11
CA SER A 395 4.82 -5.48 -11.83
C SER A 395 5.54 -5.93 -13.09
N GLY A 396 4.85 -6.66 -13.98
CA GLY A 396 5.48 -7.26 -15.16
C GLY A 396 5.84 -6.27 -16.27
N ILE A 397 5.10 -5.15 -16.39
CA ILE A 397 5.33 -4.19 -17.49
C ILE A 397 6.19 -2.98 -17.06
N ARG A 398 6.35 -2.72 -15.77
CA ARG A 398 6.99 -1.52 -15.23
C ARG A 398 8.38 -1.23 -15.79
N GLU A 399 9.26 -2.22 -15.79
CA GLU A 399 10.62 -2.06 -16.31
C GLU A 399 10.65 -1.80 -17.82
N LEU A 400 9.72 -2.42 -18.58
CA LEU A 400 9.57 -2.14 -20.00
C LEU A 400 9.14 -0.69 -20.25
N LEU A 401 8.16 -0.20 -19.48
CA LEU A 401 7.72 1.21 -19.53
C LEU A 401 8.87 2.16 -19.23
N LYS A 402 9.62 1.94 -18.15
CA LYS A 402 10.76 2.77 -17.79
C LYS A 402 11.85 2.80 -18.87
N ASN A 403 12.08 1.68 -19.55
CA ASN A 403 13.06 1.60 -20.62
C ASN A 403 12.58 2.26 -21.91
N THR A 404 11.25 2.27 -22.16
CA THR A 404 10.64 2.86 -23.35
C THR A 404 10.54 4.38 -23.28
N TYR A 405 10.28 4.92 -22.06
CA TYR A 405 10.00 6.34 -21.82
C TYR A 405 11.10 7.05 -20.99
N LYS A 406 12.30 6.55 -21.06
CA LYS A 406 13.51 7.19 -20.49
C LYS A 406 13.88 8.48 -21.23
#